data_fd69df8d5f702a32c881a059f193ff7d
#
_entry.id   fd69df8d5f702a32c881a059f193ff7d
#
_cell.length_a   1.000
_cell.length_b   1.000
_cell.length_c   1.000
_cell.angle_alpha   90.00
_cell.angle_beta   90.00
_cell.angle_gamma   90.00
#
_symmetry.space_group_name_H-M   'P 1'
#
loop_
_entity.id
_entity.type
_entity.pdbx_description
1 polymer ?
#
loop_
_entity_poly.entity_id
_entity_poly.type
_entity_poly.pdbx_seq_one_letter_code
_entity_poly.pdbx_strand_id
1 'polypeptide(L)'
;LKKLYPEAQINPVDAFRKIDQTSDFPEMSRLLTEIKDYRGEGIAAKLFYEGKVAEAVSMVVEYQKKHPDKPVHKLSQQDIENLQIVAAYLSDHYAFDIPLERLTQIACMGTTKLKSCFKKYYDCTITEYVQQRRMSQAEYLLAYTELTVGQVAQTVGYSTSSRFAELFRKSTGLLPLEYRKNAQRK
;
A
#
# COMPACT_ATOMS: atom_id res chain seq x y z
N LEU A 1 -23.04 -3.57 5.72
CA LEU A 1 -22.94 -2.54 6.78
C LEU A 1 -24.12 -1.58 6.76
N LYS A 2 -24.54 -1.02 5.61
CA LYS A 2 -25.74 -0.15 5.52
C LYS A 2 -27.05 -0.82 6.01
N LYS A 3 -27.17 -2.15 5.93
CA LYS A 3 -28.33 -2.91 6.44
C LYS A 3 -28.29 -3.11 7.97
N LEU A 4 -27.11 -3.09 8.58
CA LEU A 4 -26.93 -3.35 10.02
C LEU A 4 -26.89 -2.06 10.86
N TYR A 5 -26.52 -0.93 10.26
CA TYR A 5 -26.37 0.35 10.95
C TYR A 5 -26.86 1.49 10.04
N PRO A 6 -28.18 1.67 9.90
CA PRO A 6 -28.77 2.69 9.01
C PRO A 6 -28.45 4.14 9.43
N GLU A 7 -28.07 4.36 10.69
CA GLU A 7 -27.76 5.70 11.23
C GLU A 7 -26.27 6.09 11.09
N ALA A 8 -25.41 5.16 10.69
CA ALA A 8 -24.01 5.47 10.50
C ALA A 8 -23.79 6.20 9.17
N GLN A 9 -23.70 7.51 9.21
CA GLN A 9 -23.28 8.37 8.07
C GLN A 9 -21.81 8.15 7.66
N ILE A 10 -21.19 7.06 8.10
CA ILE A 10 -19.78 6.75 7.82
C ILE A 10 -19.74 5.85 6.58
N ASN A 11 -19.22 6.40 5.49
CA ASN A 11 -18.84 5.58 4.35
C ASN A 11 -17.54 4.83 4.71
N PRO A 12 -17.56 3.48 4.79
CA PRO A 12 -16.36 2.71 5.14
C PRO A 12 -15.17 3.01 4.20
N VAL A 13 -15.44 3.25 2.91
CA VAL A 13 -14.41 3.55 1.93
C VAL A 13 -13.69 4.87 2.25
N ASP A 14 -14.45 5.91 2.65
CA ASP A 14 -13.86 7.20 3.02
C ASP A 14 -13.14 7.12 4.36
N ALA A 15 -13.59 6.24 5.25
CA ALA A 15 -12.93 5.96 6.50
C ALA A 15 -11.57 5.29 6.27
N PHE A 16 -11.50 4.26 5.42
CA PHE A 16 -10.23 3.61 5.06
C PHE A 16 -9.28 4.55 4.31
N ARG A 17 -9.78 5.43 3.42
CA ARG A 17 -8.95 6.44 2.73
C ARG A 17 -8.22 7.37 3.70
N LYS A 18 -8.84 7.71 4.83
CA LYS A 18 -8.21 8.59 5.84
C LYS A 18 -7.08 7.89 6.60
N ILE A 19 -7.12 6.56 6.70
CA ILE A 19 -6.12 5.73 7.38
C ILE A 19 -4.98 5.33 6.47
N ASP A 20 -5.22 5.24 5.17
CA ASP A 20 -4.21 4.91 4.15
C ASP A 20 -2.98 5.84 4.19
N GLN A 21 -3.06 6.90 4.98
CA GLN A 21 -2.01 7.91 5.20
C GLN A 21 -1.33 7.80 6.58
N THR A 22 -1.69 6.82 7.41
CA THR A 22 -1.09 6.63 8.72
C THR A 22 -0.08 5.49 8.70
N SER A 23 1.20 5.84 8.84
CA SER A 23 2.30 4.87 8.95
C SER A 23 2.36 4.16 10.31
N ASP A 24 1.55 4.59 11.29
CA ASP A 24 1.59 4.08 12.66
C ASP A 24 0.20 3.65 13.15
N PHE A 25 -0.19 2.45 12.72
CA PHE A 25 -1.42 1.82 13.19
C PHE A 25 -1.16 0.33 13.53
N PRO A 26 -0.47 0.08 14.66
CA PRO A 26 0.00 -1.26 15.03
C PRO A 26 -1.14 -2.26 15.22
N GLU A 27 -2.32 -1.83 15.67
CA GLU A 27 -3.50 -2.69 15.82
C GLU A 27 -3.98 -3.21 14.46
N MET A 28 -4.01 -2.36 13.43
CA MET A 28 -4.37 -2.76 12.08
C MET A 28 -3.34 -3.72 11.48
N SER A 29 -2.05 -3.46 11.72
CA SER A 29 -0.97 -4.35 11.27
C SER A 29 -1.08 -5.74 11.89
N ARG A 30 -1.45 -5.84 13.17
CA ARG A 30 -1.70 -7.11 13.85
C ARG A 30 -2.89 -7.85 13.23
N LEU A 31 -4.01 -7.15 13.01
CA LEU A 31 -5.20 -7.72 12.38
C LEU A 31 -4.91 -8.25 10.98
N LEU A 32 -4.15 -7.51 10.17
CA LEU A 32 -3.73 -7.96 8.84
C LEU A 32 -2.83 -9.19 8.89
N THR A 33 -1.97 -9.31 9.92
CA THR A 33 -1.15 -10.49 10.13
C THR A 33 -2.01 -11.70 10.49
N GLU A 34 -3.01 -11.55 11.35
CA GLU A 34 -3.97 -12.61 11.69
C GLU A 34 -4.75 -13.10 10.46
N ILE A 35 -5.20 -12.15 9.60
CA ILE A 35 -5.87 -12.48 8.33
C ILE A 35 -4.92 -13.26 7.41
N LYS A 36 -3.67 -12.84 7.31
CA LYS A 36 -2.65 -13.48 6.48
C LYS A 36 -2.32 -14.90 6.92
N ASP A 37 -2.30 -15.13 8.23
CA ASP A 37 -1.89 -16.42 8.81
C ASP A 37 -3.04 -17.43 8.96
N TYR A 38 -4.29 -17.00 8.79
CA TYR A 38 -5.45 -17.86 8.86
C TYR A 38 -5.50 -18.84 7.70
N ARG A 39 -5.79 -20.13 8.01
CA ARG A 39 -5.81 -21.25 7.03
C ARG A 39 -7.10 -22.06 7.08
N GLY A 40 -8.13 -21.56 7.75
CA GLY A 40 -9.43 -22.24 7.76
C GLY A 40 -10.14 -22.19 6.41
N GLU A 41 -11.10 -23.09 6.19
CA GLU A 41 -11.85 -23.24 4.96
C GLU A 41 -13.36 -23.23 5.23
N GLY A 42 -14.15 -23.15 4.15
CA GLY A 42 -15.60 -23.26 4.18
C GLY A 42 -16.28 -22.13 4.97
N ILE A 43 -17.34 -22.48 5.71
CA ILE A 43 -18.15 -21.51 6.45
C ILE A 43 -17.35 -20.85 7.59
N ALA A 44 -16.40 -21.56 8.20
CA ALA A 44 -15.55 -21.01 9.24
C ALA A 44 -14.65 -19.89 8.70
N ALA A 45 -14.08 -20.07 7.51
CA ALA A 45 -13.30 -19.02 6.84
C ALA A 45 -14.16 -17.80 6.53
N LYS A 46 -15.36 -18.01 6.03
CA LYS A 46 -16.30 -16.91 5.73
C LYS A 46 -16.60 -16.09 6.98
N LEU A 47 -16.97 -16.73 8.07
CA LEU A 47 -17.27 -16.07 9.35
C LEU A 47 -16.03 -15.36 9.92
N PHE A 48 -14.84 -15.97 9.81
CA PHE A 48 -13.59 -15.37 10.23
C PHE A 48 -13.34 -14.05 9.47
N TYR A 49 -13.39 -14.07 8.13
CA TYR A 49 -13.14 -12.87 7.34
C TYR A 49 -14.21 -11.80 7.53
N GLU A 50 -15.48 -12.17 7.66
CA GLU A 50 -16.55 -11.22 7.97
C GLU A 50 -16.33 -10.55 9.33
N GLY A 51 -15.92 -11.31 10.35
CA GLY A 51 -15.57 -10.80 11.67
C GLY A 51 -14.36 -9.85 11.63
N LYS A 52 -13.31 -10.22 10.89
CA LYS A 52 -12.11 -9.37 10.73
C LYS A 52 -12.38 -8.08 9.95
N VAL A 53 -13.27 -8.11 8.97
CA VAL A 53 -13.71 -6.89 8.29
C VAL A 53 -14.48 -5.97 9.25
N ALA A 54 -15.36 -6.51 10.08
CA ALA A 54 -16.10 -5.73 11.07
C ALA A 54 -15.15 -5.11 12.11
N GLU A 55 -14.16 -5.87 12.59
CA GLU A 55 -13.12 -5.42 13.52
C GLU A 55 -12.29 -4.30 12.90
N ALA A 56 -11.82 -4.46 11.65
CA ALA A 56 -11.09 -3.42 10.92
C ALA A 56 -11.88 -2.11 10.83
N VAL A 57 -13.17 -2.20 10.46
CA VAL A 57 -14.04 -1.01 10.37
C VAL A 57 -14.19 -0.34 11.74
N SER A 58 -14.37 -1.11 12.81
CA SER A 58 -14.47 -0.59 14.18
C SER A 58 -13.20 0.17 14.59
N MET A 59 -12.02 -0.42 14.36
CA MET A 59 -10.72 0.22 14.64
C MET A 59 -10.57 1.54 13.89
N VAL A 60 -10.98 1.57 12.62
CA VAL A 60 -10.93 2.78 11.77
C VAL A 60 -11.82 3.89 12.34
N VAL A 61 -13.04 3.54 12.73
CA VAL A 61 -14.00 4.49 13.31
C VAL A 61 -13.48 5.04 14.63
N GLU A 62 -12.91 4.18 15.49
CA GLU A 62 -12.33 4.62 16.76
C GLU A 62 -11.10 5.51 16.58
N TYR A 63 -10.22 5.13 15.63
CA TYR A 63 -9.06 5.94 15.28
C TYR A 63 -9.47 7.36 14.85
N GLN A 64 -10.50 7.48 14.01
CA GLN A 64 -11.03 8.78 13.60
C GLN A 64 -11.61 9.60 14.76
N LYS A 65 -12.29 8.94 15.70
CA LYS A 65 -12.82 9.62 16.90
C LYS A 65 -11.70 10.16 17.81
N LYS A 66 -10.60 9.40 17.94
CA LYS A 66 -9.45 9.80 18.75
C LYS A 66 -8.59 10.88 18.09
N HIS A 67 -8.68 10.98 16.77
CA HIS A 67 -7.91 11.93 15.94
C HIS A 67 -8.87 12.78 15.09
N PRO A 68 -9.83 13.51 15.72
CA PRO A 68 -10.67 14.44 15.00
C PRO A 68 -9.76 15.55 14.50
N ASP A 69 -9.59 15.66 13.19
CA ASP A 69 -8.85 16.78 12.58
C ASP A 69 -7.32 16.85 12.81
N LYS A 70 -6.55 15.86 12.37
CA LYS A 70 -5.42 16.30 11.56
C LYS A 70 -6.07 16.91 10.31
N PRO A 71 -5.83 18.21 10.00
CA PRO A 71 -6.47 18.81 8.85
C PRO A 71 -6.13 17.95 7.64
N VAL A 72 -7.11 17.27 7.08
CA VAL A 72 -7.01 16.70 5.74
C VAL A 72 -6.56 17.89 4.91
N HIS A 73 -5.30 17.84 4.49
CA HIS A 73 -4.67 18.95 3.79
C HIS A 73 -5.67 19.47 2.77
N LYS A 74 -5.83 20.80 2.72
CA LYS A 74 -6.73 21.49 1.78
C LYS A 74 -6.23 21.30 0.34
N LEU A 75 -6.22 20.02 -0.10
CA LEU A 75 -6.09 19.70 -1.52
C LEU A 75 -7.47 19.87 -2.13
N SER A 76 -7.55 20.50 -3.27
CA SER A 76 -8.81 20.55 -4.02
C SER A 76 -9.18 19.13 -4.43
N GLN A 77 -10.48 18.88 -4.61
CA GLN A 77 -10.96 17.58 -5.12
C GLN A 77 -10.26 17.22 -6.45
N GLN A 78 -10.07 18.19 -7.33
CA GLN A 78 -9.34 18.03 -8.58
C GLN A 78 -7.87 17.63 -8.37
N ASP A 79 -7.19 18.21 -7.37
CA ASP A 79 -5.81 17.82 -7.05
C ASP A 79 -5.77 16.35 -6.57
N ILE A 80 -6.73 15.92 -5.76
CA ILE A 80 -6.83 14.53 -5.29
C ILE A 80 -7.03 13.56 -6.46
N GLU A 81 -7.97 13.85 -7.36
CA GLU A 81 -8.22 13.02 -8.54
C GLU A 81 -6.98 12.92 -9.44
N ASN A 82 -6.31 14.04 -9.68
CA ASN A 82 -5.08 14.06 -10.45
C ASN A 82 -3.95 13.25 -9.79
N LEU A 83 -3.82 13.30 -8.45
CA LEU A 83 -2.85 12.49 -7.72
C LEU A 83 -3.18 10.99 -7.78
N GLN A 84 -4.46 10.62 -7.75
CA GLN A 84 -4.90 9.24 -7.92
C GLN A 84 -4.56 8.70 -9.31
N ILE A 85 -4.73 9.51 -10.36
CA ILE A 85 -4.31 9.15 -11.73
C ILE A 85 -2.80 8.94 -11.80
N VAL A 86 -2.01 9.83 -11.17
CA VAL A 86 -0.56 9.67 -11.07
C VAL A 86 -0.19 8.37 -10.34
N ALA A 87 -0.82 8.07 -9.22
CA ALA A 87 -0.54 6.86 -8.46
C ALA A 87 -0.90 5.58 -9.22
N ALA A 88 -2.02 5.57 -9.96
CA ALA A 88 -2.38 4.49 -10.85
C ALA A 88 -1.30 4.30 -11.94
N TYR A 89 -0.89 5.37 -12.61
CA TYR A 89 0.15 5.33 -13.61
C TYR A 89 1.48 4.78 -13.06
N LEU A 90 1.90 5.24 -11.87
CA LEU A 90 3.08 4.73 -11.17
C LEU A 90 2.96 3.24 -10.83
N SER A 91 1.76 2.80 -10.44
CA SER A 91 1.48 1.39 -10.11
C SER A 91 1.53 0.47 -11.33
N ASP A 92 1.18 0.97 -12.52
CA ASP A 92 1.23 0.19 -13.76
C ASP A 92 2.62 0.20 -14.40
N HIS A 93 3.44 1.23 -14.11
CA HIS A 93 4.74 1.45 -14.76
C HIS A 93 5.92 1.41 -13.78
N TYR A 94 5.73 0.88 -12.56
CA TYR A 94 6.74 0.90 -11.48
C TYR A 94 8.10 0.32 -11.89
N ALA A 95 8.13 -0.64 -12.82
CA ALA A 95 9.37 -1.29 -13.27
C ALA A 95 10.24 -0.41 -14.17
N PHE A 96 9.67 0.65 -14.72
CA PHE A 96 10.36 1.56 -15.62
C PHE A 96 10.91 2.78 -14.89
N ASP A 97 11.85 3.48 -15.52
CA ASP A 97 12.24 4.81 -15.11
C ASP A 97 11.23 5.82 -15.68
N ILE A 98 10.54 6.53 -14.78
CA ILE A 98 9.46 7.44 -15.16
C ILE A 98 9.95 8.87 -14.95
N PRO A 99 10.12 9.65 -16.04
CA PRO A 99 10.51 11.04 -15.94
C PRO A 99 9.48 11.85 -15.17
N LEU A 100 9.95 12.74 -14.30
CA LEU A 100 9.07 13.58 -13.48
C LEU A 100 8.19 14.49 -14.35
N GLU A 101 8.69 14.93 -15.50
CA GLU A 101 7.96 15.71 -16.50
C GLU A 101 6.70 14.98 -16.97
N ARG A 102 6.78 13.68 -17.15
CA ARG A 102 5.60 12.87 -17.52
C ARG A 102 4.54 12.90 -16.42
N LEU A 103 4.96 12.81 -15.17
CA LEU A 103 4.04 12.86 -14.02
C LEU A 103 3.42 14.25 -13.86
N THR A 104 4.16 15.32 -14.11
CA THR A 104 3.61 16.69 -14.07
C THR A 104 2.54 16.92 -15.15
N GLN A 105 2.74 16.34 -16.34
CA GLN A 105 1.74 16.38 -17.42
C GLN A 105 0.46 15.62 -17.01
N ILE A 106 0.60 14.40 -16.48
CA ILE A 106 -0.55 13.58 -16.03
C ILE A 106 -1.30 14.29 -14.91
N ALA A 107 -0.59 14.88 -13.96
CA ALA A 107 -1.18 15.59 -12.82
C ALA A 107 -1.75 16.95 -13.17
N CYS A 108 -1.46 17.51 -14.34
CA CYS A 108 -1.72 18.92 -14.67
C CYS A 108 -1.18 19.86 -13.58
N MET A 109 -0.01 19.55 -13.02
CA MET A 109 0.62 20.30 -11.93
C MET A 109 2.08 20.60 -12.23
N GLY A 110 2.58 21.75 -11.74
CA GLY A 110 4.02 22.01 -11.72
C GLY A 110 4.75 21.08 -10.74
N THR A 111 6.04 20.84 -10.97
CA THR A 111 6.88 19.89 -10.23
C THR A 111 6.81 20.07 -8.72
N THR A 112 6.92 21.30 -8.23
CA THR A 112 6.90 21.60 -6.79
C THR A 112 5.55 21.29 -6.17
N LYS A 113 4.45 21.67 -6.86
CA LYS A 113 3.08 21.38 -6.40
C LYS A 113 2.85 19.88 -6.37
N LEU A 114 3.21 19.15 -7.45
CA LEU A 114 3.04 17.71 -7.52
C LEU A 114 3.75 16.99 -6.37
N LYS A 115 5.06 17.24 -6.15
CA LYS A 115 5.83 16.63 -5.06
C LYS A 115 5.23 16.93 -3.69
N SER A 116 4.86 18.19 -3.44
CA SER A 116 4.27 18.59 -2.17
C SER A 116 2.90 17.95 -1.93
N CYS A 117 2.01 18.00 -2.95
CA CYS A 117 0.67 17.41 -2.84
C CYS A 117 0.71 15.88 -2.74
N PHE A 118 1.60 15.23 -3.51
CA PHE A 118 1.77 13.78 -3.46
C PHE A 118 2.23 13.32 -2.08
N LYS A 119 3.28 13.98 -1.53
CA LYS A 119 3.76 13.68 -0.17
C LYS A 119 2.68 13.94 0.89
N LYS A 120 1.88 14.99 0.72
CA LYS A 120 0.77 15.30 1.62
C LYS A 120 -0.36 14.27 1.56
N TYR A 121 -0.66 13.74 0.37
CA TYR A 121 -1.79 12.84 0.16
C TYR A 121 -1.44 11.38 0.45
N TYR A 122 -0.22 10.93 0.06
CA TYR A 122 0.24 9.54 0.23
C TYR A 122 1.21 9.34 1.41
N ASP A 123 1.54 10.39 2.14
CA ASP A 123 2.51 10.41 3.25
C ASP A 123 3.91 9.87 2.90
N CYS A 124 4.20 9.78 1.63
CA CYS A 124 5.49 9.37 1.08
C CYS A 124 5.82 10.15 -0.19
N THR A 125 7.08 10.19 -0.54
CA THR A 125 7.52 10.76 -1.81
C THR A 125 7.15 9.84 -2.98
N ILE A 126 7.10 10.38 -4.20
CA ILE A 126 6.90 9.60 -5.43
C ILE A 126 7.92 8.45 -5.54
N THR A 127 9.19 8.72 -5.22
CA THR A 127 10.26 7.71 -5.26
C THR A 127 10.02 6.59 -4.25
N GLU A 128 9.64 6.92 -3.03
CA GLU A 128 9.30 5.94 -1.98
C GLU A 128 8.07 5.12 -2.38
N TYR A 129 7.06 5.75 -2.96
CA TYR A 129 5.87 5.05 -3.47
C TYR A 129 6.23 4.00 -4.52
N VAL A 130 7.02 4.37 -5.53
CA VAL A 130 7.50 3.44 -6.57
C VAL A 130 8.34 2.33 -5.94
N GLN A 131 9.23 2.66 -5.00
CA GLN A 131 10.04 1.66 -4.31
C GLN A 131 9.19 0.65 -3.54
N GLN A 132 8.17 1.10 -2.81
CA GLN A 132 7.24 0.22 -2.11
C GLN A 132 6.52 -0.72 -3.08
N ARG A 133 6.03 -0.20 -4.23
CA ARG A 133 5.39 -1.03 -5.26
C ARG A 133 6.35 -2.09 -5.82
N ARG A 134 7.60 -1.73 -6.09
CA ARG A 134 8.66 -2.67 -6.53
C ARG A 134 8.90 -3.76 -5.50
N MET A 135 8.98 -3.40 -4.22
CA MET A 135 9.21 -4.37 -3.12
C MET A 135 8.02 -5.32 -2.96
N SER A 136 6.79 -4.81 -2.94
CA SER A 136 5.58 -5.65 -2.86
C SER A 136 5.49 -6.65 -4.01
N GLN A 137 5.81 -6.22 -5.24
CA GLN A 137 5.84 -7.12 -6.39
C GLN A 137 6.97 -8.13 -6.30
N ALA A 138 8.15 -7.73 -5.79
CA ALA A 138 9.27 -8.63 -5.58
C ALA A 138 8.93 -9.72 -4.55
N GLU A 139 8.26 -9.36 -3.46
CA GLU A 139 7.77 -10.32 -2.46
C GLU A 139 6.86 -11.37 -3.09
N TYR A 140 5.90 -10.93 -3.91
CA TYR A 140 5.01 -11.83 -4.64
C TYR A 140 5.79 -12.77 -5.57
N LEU A 141 6.71 -12.24 -6.40
CA LEU A 141 7.49 -13.04 -7.32
C LEU A 141 8.41 -14.04 -6.60
N LEU A 142 9.03 -13.63 -5.50
CA LEU A 142 9.87 -14.53 -4.70
C LEU A 142 9.07 -15.64 -4.02
N ALA A 143 7.84 -15.38 -3.60
CA ALA A 143 6.99 -16.35 -2.92
C ALA A 143 6.37 -17.38 -3.89
N TYR A 144 5.96 -16.93 -5.08
CA TYR A 144 5.07 -17.70 -5.96
C TYR A 144 5.67 -18.08 -7.33
N THR A 145 6.93 -17.74 -7.59
CA THR A 145 7.58 -18.09 -8.88
C THR A 145 8.98 -18.66 -8.64
N GLU A 146 9.48 -19.38 -9.66
CA GLU A 146 10.84 -19.94 -9.69
C GLU A 146 11.87 -18.97 -10.30
N LEU A 147 11.52 -17.71 -10.54
CA LEU A 147 12.45 -16.71 -11.07
C LEU A 147 13.67 -16.56 -10.15
N THR A 148 14.86 -16.53 -10.71
CA THR A 148 16.07 -16.25 -9.95
C THR A 148 16.00 -14.85 -9.32
N VAL A 149 16.75 -14.60 -8.25
CA VAL A 149 16.82 -13.26 -7.61
C VAL A 149 17.21 -12.17 -8.61
N GLY A 150 18.10 -12.50 -9.57
CA GLY A 150 18.49 -11.59 -10.66
C GLY A 150 17.32 -11.27 -11.59
N GLN A 151 16.56 -12.28 -12.00
CA GLN A 151 15.36 -12.09 -12.81
C GLN A 151 14.28 -11.28 -12.09
N VAL A 152 14.05 -11.57 -10.80
CA VAL A 152 13.13 -10.77 -9.99
C VAL A 152 13.58 -9.31 -9.93
N ALA A 153 14.87 -9.05 -9.66
CA ALA A 153 15.42 -7.70 -9.64
C ALA A 153 15.14 -6.95 -10.95
N GLN A 154 15.43 -7.57 -12.08
CA GLN A 154 15.17 -6.99 -13.41
C GLN A 154 13.69 -6.75 -13.66
N THR A 155 12.83 -7.73 -13.34
CA THR A 155 11.37 -7.63 -13.51
C THR A 155 10.78 -6.46 -12.73
N VAL A 156 11.29 -6.18 -11.54
CA VAL A 156 10.80 -5.07 -10.72
C VAL A 156 11.58 -3.76 -10.94
N GLY A 157 12.42 -3.69 -11.98
CA GLY A 157 13.05 -2.45 -12.44
C GLY A 157 14.38 -2.10 -11.78
N TYR A 158 15.14 -3.08 -11.30
CA TYR A 158 16.51 -2.88 -10.82
C TYR A 158 17.53 -3.44 -11.81
N SER A 159 18.51 -2.64 -12.16
CA SER A 159 19.60 -3.02 -13.07
C SER A 159 20.60 -3.98 -12.44
N THR A 160 20.71 -4.01 -11.10
CA THR A 160 21.62 -4.90 -10.38
C THR A 160 20.95 -5.62 -9.22
N SER A 161 21.27 -6.93 -9.09
CA SER A 161 20.76 -7.75 -7.99
C SER A 161 21.28 -7.28 -6.61
N SER A 162 22.47 -6.69 -6.56
CA SER A 162 23.05 -6.19 -5.30
C SER A 162 22.23 -5.02 -4.75
N ARG A 163 21.91 -4.03 -5.59
CA ARG A 163 21.08 -2.88 -5.18
C ARG A 163 19.68 -3.32 -4.80
N PHE A 164 19.12 -4.25 -5.56
CA PHE A 164 17.82 -4.85 -5.22
C PHE A 164 17.86 -5.53 -3.86
N ALA A 165 18.84 -6.42 -3.60
CA ALA A 165 18.94 -7.17 -2.36
C ALA A 165 19.10 -6.25 -1.13
N GLU A 166 19.90 -5.18 -1.24
CA GLU A 166 20.04 -4.16 -0.20
C GLU A 166 18.69 -3.51 0.16
N LEU A 167 17.96 -3.02 -0.85
CA LEU A 167 16.69 -2.34 -0.66
C LEU A 167 15.59 -3.31 -0.19
N PHE A 168 15.60 -4.54 -0.69
CA PHE A 168 14.67 -5.58 -0.27
C PHE A 168 14.86 -5.94 1.20
N ARG A 169 16.13 -6.13 1.64
CA ARG A 169 16.45 -6.36 3.06
C ARG A 169 16.04 -5.18 3.94
N LYS A 170 16.25 -3.95 3.46
CA LYS A 170 15.80 -2.75 4.19
C LYS A 170 14.28 -2.71 4.36
N SER A 171 13.53 -3.16 3.36
CA SER A 171 12.08 -3.16 3.37
C SER A 171 11.47 -4.29 4.19
N THR A 172 12.03 -5.52 4.07
CA THR A 172 11.43 -6.76 4.62
C THR A 172 12.15 -7.32 5.83
N GLY A 173 13.35 -6.82 6.13
CA GLY A 173 14.24 -7.37 7.16
C GLY A 173 15.03 -8.62 6.71
N LEU A 174 14.72 -9.22 5.56
CA LEU A 174 15.29 -10.47 5.06
C LEU A 174 15.98 -10.29 3.71
N LEU A 175 17.00 -11.09 3.45
CA LEU A 175 17.54 -11.21 2.09
C LEU A 175 16.53 -11.91 1.16
N PRO A 176 16.53 -11.64 -0.16
CA PRO A 176 15.58 -12.23 -1.09
C PRO A 176 15.52 -13.77 -1.06
N LEU A 177 16.67 -14.45 -0.93
CA LEU A 177 16.72 -15.91 -0.82
C LEU A 177 16.16 -16.42 0.51
N GLU A 178 16.38 -15.70 1.60
CA GLU A 178 15.82 -16.05 2.92
C GLU A 178 14.31 -15.88 2.90
N TYR A 179 13.82 -14.80 2.32
CA TYR A 179 12.39 -14.54 2.14
C TYR A 179 11.74 -15.68 1.36
N ARG A 180 12.30 -16.08 0.20
CA ARG A 180 11.82 -17.21 -0.61
C ARG A 180 11.72 -18.48 0.19
N LYS A 181 12.80 -18.87 0.88
CA LYS A 181 12.82 -20.10 1.71
C LYS A 181 11.72 -20.10 2.77
N ASN A 182 11.47 -18.94 3.39
CA ASN A 182 10.45 -18.82 4.41
C ASN A 182 9.02 -18.86 3.81
N ALA A 183 8.81 -18.26 2.64
CA ALA A 183 7.51 -18.27 1.95
C ALA A 183 7.14 -19.66 1.41
N GLN A 184 8.11 -20.42 0.89
CA GLN A 184 7.90 -21.75 0.31
C GLN A 184 7.88 -22.90 1.31
N ARG A 185 8.27 -22.65 2.59
CA ARG A 185 8.17 -23.63 3.68
C ARG A 185 6.80 -23.73 4.31
N LYS A 186 5.86 -22.87 3.93
CA LYS A 186 4.47 -22.85 4.36
C LYS A 186 3.56 -23.54 3.36
#